data_8cea79101ac9620e7a2ecdc3a618e8d3
#
_entry.id   8cea79101ac9620e7a2ecdc3a618e8d3
#
_cell.length_a   1.000
_cell.length_b   1.000
_cell.length_c   1.000
_cell.angle_alpha   90.00
_cell.angle_beta   90.00
_cell.angle_gamma   90.00
#
_symmetry.space_group_name_H-M   'P 1'
#
loop_
_entity.id
_entity.type
_entity.pdbx_description
1 polymer ?
#
loop_
_entity_poly.entity_id
_entity_poly.type
_entity_poly.pdbx_seq_one_letter_code
_entity_poly.pdbx_strand_id
1 'polypeptide(L)'
;MKKYLLTLLVAATTIILVGCTTNNQKEKSTEKQLKTGIQNVIEYKSNGKAVKDKSVLGDNVLIFSPKDDASDIQKKLDEIYNIQERNQFGDERYAIAFMPGDYGKSLQVNVGYYTQVLGLGVLPTDTNINKLWVDASWMNHNATCNFWRGAENFSINEYCMWANSQAVSLRRINSEDGIVLSDGEGWSSGGFMADSKFNGNVSSGSQQQYLCRNDEWNYWEGGVWNMVFTGVRTSIIPQGPWPYVPYTRVEKTPEIQEKPYLCYDDEEGFGVMVPKMRKDCDGISWENGVEGTCYSLNTFYIASPDKDNADTINKALAQGKNILFTPGVYKIDKTINVTKENTIIYGMGLATLEAVDGNICMETKDVSGIKICGLLFDAGEKKSETMLKVGSEKSDVFHEDDPICLSDVYFRVGGGKYAGKTDNCITINSNNVLGDNLWVWRADHSDNVGWNVNTAPNGIIINGDDVTMYGLFVEHFQKYQTIWNGNNGRLYFYQSEMPYDVPKQKAYMSHNGTVKGYASLKISDDAENFEGYGIGIYCYNRDADIEILSGAEVPDKEGVSLHNVVTVKLTGKGQITHAINNQGDSVTEGGNTAHIKSYENGEIEK
;
A
#
# COMPACT_ATOMS: atom_id res chain seq x y z
N MET A 1 25.39 -51.48 36.39
CA MET A 1 26.82 -51.64 36.08
C MET A 1 27.16 -51.04 34.72
N LYS A 2 28.23 -50.26 34.69
CA LYS A 2 28.87 -49.60 33.55
C LYS A 2 28.20 -48.35 32.96
N LYS A 3 28.75 -47.20 33.37
CA LYS A 3 28.76 -45.88 32.75
C LYS A 3 29.59 -45.92 31.46
N TYR A 4 29.15 -45.22 30.42
CA TYR A 4 30.06 -44.71 29.38
C TYR A 4 29.88 -43.21 29.24
N LEU A 5 30.98 -42.52 29.51
CA LEU A 5 31.25 -41.10 29.25
C LEU A 5 31.63 -40.96 27.77
N LEU A 6 31.01 -40.01 27.06
CA LEU A 6 31.47 -39.66 25.72
C LEU A 6 31.95 -38.20 25.72
N THR A 7 33.24 -38.02 25.53
CA THR A 7 33.94 -36.75 25.44
C THR A 7 33.87 -36.27 23.99
N LEU A 8 33.31 -35.06 23.75
CA LEU A 8 33.39 -34.42 22.43
C LEU A 8 34.68 -33.61 22.32
N LEU A 9 35.47 -33.95 21.31
CA LEU A 9 36.67 -33.23 20.89
C LEU A 9 36.25 -32.14 19.87
N VAL A 10 36.53 -30.88 20.18
CA VAL A 10 36.40 -29.76 19.23
C VAL A 10 37.74 -29.62 18.48
N ALA A 11 37.73 -29.86 17.18
CA ALA A 11 38.87 -29.61 16.31
C ALA A 11 38.71 -28.21 15.66
N ALA A 12 39.59 -27.30 16.03
CA ALA A 12 39.72 -25.99 15.37
C ALA A 12 40.59 -26.17 14.10
N THR A 13 40.01 -25.86 12.95
CA THR A 13 40.77 -25.83 11.69
C THR A 13 41.08 -24.37 11.35
N THR A 14 42.35 -24.00 11.45
CA THR A 14 42.86 -22.68 11.02
C THR A 14 43.14 -22.73 9.53
N ILE A 15 42.43 -21.94 8.73
CA ILE A 15 42.72 -21.72 7.32
C ILE A 15 43.47 -20.39 7.19
N ILE A 16 44.72 -20.47 6.74
CA ILE A 16 45.53 -19.30 6.36
C ILE A 16 45.18 -18.96 4.91
N LEU A 17 44.60 -17.79 4.66
CA LEU A 17 44.46 -17.23 3.31
C LEU A 17 45.50 -16.13 3.11
N VAL A 18 46.31 -16.33 2.09
CA VAL A 18 47.30 -15.38 1.59
C VAL A 18 46.58 -14.31 0.78
N GLY A 19 46.87 -13.04 1.09
CA GLY A 19 46.21 -11.89 0.52
C GLY A 19 46.59 -11.58 -0.93
N CYS A 20 45.61 -11.12 -1.68
CA CYS A 20 45.79 -10.22 -2.81
C CYS A 20 45.09 -8.92 -2.51
N THR A 21 45.84 -7.82 -2.48
CA THR A 21 45.36 -6.47 -2.23
C THR A 21 44.63 -5.92 -3.45
N THR A 22 43.33 -5.75 -3.33
CA THR A 22 42.56 -4.79 -4.13
C THR A 22 41.82 -3.86 -3.17
N ASN A 23 41.96 -2.55 -3.37
CA ASN A 23 41.33 -1.53 -2.57
C ASN A 23 39.80 -1.63 -2.69
N ASN A 24 39.16 -2.30 -1.73
CA ASN A 24 37.72 -2.18 -1.50
C ASN A 24 37.51 -1.57 -0.11
N GLN A 25 36.74 -0.51 -0.06
CA GLN A 25 36.28 0.10 1.18
C GLN A 25 35.55 -0.97 2.01
N LYS A 26 35.98 -1.19 3.23
CA LYS A 26 35.38 -2.14 4.17
C LYS A 26 33.98 -1.66 4.58
N GLU A 27 32.96 -2.40 4.18
CA GLU A 27 31.67 -2.38 4.84
C GLU A 27 31.85 -2.87 6.30
N LYS A 28 31.39 -2.06 7.26
CA LYS A 28 31.34 -2.44 8.67
C LYS A 28 29.97 -3.06 8.97
N SER A 29 29.91 -4.36 9.17
CA SER A 29 28.78 -5.00 9.86
C SER A 29 29.01 -4.93 11.37
N THR A 30 28.09 -4.35 12.10
CA THR A 30 28.12 -4.27 13.57
C THR A 30 26.79 -4.80 14.12
N GLU A 31 26.79 -5.93 14.81
CA GLU A 31 25.66 -6.43 15.59
C GLU A 31 25.59 -5.65 16.90
N LYS A 32 24.42 -5.06 17.21
CA LYS A 32 24.18 -4.33 18.44
C LYS A 32 23.09 -5.05 19.27
N GLN A 33 23.45 -5.57 20.42
CA GLN A 33 22.52 -6.17 21.40
C GLN A 33 21.95 -5.11 22.33
N LEU A 34 20.64 -4.99 22.41
CA LEU A 34 19.92 -4.17 23.38
C LEU A 34 19.48 -4.96 24.62
N LYS A 35 19.45 -4.32 25.78
CA LYS A 35 19.36 -4.90 27.15
C LYS A 35 17.98 -5.47 27.56
N THR A 36 17.02 -5.70 26.67
CA THR A 36 15.61 -6.00 27.03
C THR A 36 15.11 -7.38 26.57
N GLY A 37 15.94 -8.34 26.23
CA GLY A 37 15.48 -9.64 25.69
C GLY A 37 14.99 -9.58 24.23
N ILE A 38 14.75 -8.39 23.68
CA ILE A 38 14.46 -8.15 22.27
C ILE A 38 15.78 -8.02 21.54
N GLN A 39 15.96 -8.82 20.50
CA GLN A 39 17.19 -8.85 19.72
C GLN A 39 16.95 -8.28 18.32
N ASN A 40 17.44 -7.05 18.07
CA ASN A 40 17.49 -6.52 16.72
C ASN A 40 18.71 -7.08 15.97
N VAL A 41 18.50 -7.57 14.75
CA VAL A 41 19.54 -8.04 13.83
C VAL A 41 19.56 -7.10 12.64
N ILE A 42 20.35 -6.03 12.72
CA ILE A 42 20.37 -4.95 11.73
C ILE A 42 21.75 -4.87 11.08
N GLU A 43 21.78 -5.02 9.76
CA GLU A 43 22.93 -4.66 8.94
C GLU A 43 22.86 -3.17 8.61
N TYR A 44 23.95 -2.40 8.83
CA TYR A 44 24.02 -0.99 8.46
C TYR A 44 24.83 -0.78 7.20
N LYS A 45 24.22 -0.14 6.19
CA LYS A 45 24.88 0.27 4.94
C LYS A 45 25.06 1.78 4.91
N SER A 46 26.31 2.23 4.76
CA SER A 46 26.68 3.64 4.82
C SER A 46 27.84 3.94 3.88
N ASN A 47 27.81 5.12 3.24
CA ASN A 47 28.86 5.64 2.34
C ASN A 47 29.63 6.83 2.95
N GLY A 48 29.68 6.98 4.27
CA GLY A 48 30.39 8.08 4.90
C GLY A 48 29.86 8.44 6.29
N LYS A 49 29.84 9.75 6.59
CA LYS A 49 29.39 10.22 7.90
C LYS A 49 27.85 10.08 8.05
N ALA A 50 27.42 9.74 9.26
CA ALA A 50 26.03 9.74 9.65
C ALA A 50 25.34 11.09 9.37
N VAL A 51 24.14 11.04 8.79
CA VAL A 51 23.32 12.23 8.55
C VAL A 51 22.44 12.46 9.78
N LYS A 52 22.77 13.49 10.56
CA LYS A 52 22.03 13.84 11.80
C LYS A 52 21.28 15.17 11.67
N ASP A 53 21.60 15.95 10.64
CA ASP A 53 20.93 17.21 10.37
C ASP A 53 19.54 16.97 9.79
N LYS A 54 18.50 17.28 10.57
CA LYS A 54 17.10 17.12 10.16
C LYS A 54 16.69 18.07 9.03
N SER A 55 17.39 19.17 8.84
CA SER A 55 17.08 20.16 7.79
C SER A 55 17.24 19.61 6.37
N VAL A 56 17.99 18.53 6.19
CA VAL A 56 18.16 17.86 4.88
C VAL A 56 16.85 17.31 4.32
N LEU A 57 15.85 17.07 5.17
CA LEU A 57 14.54 16.54 4.79
C LEU A 57 13.55 17.62 4.33
N GLY A 58 13.95 18.91 4.41
CA GLY A 58 13.15 20.04 3.94
C GLY A 58 12.10 20.54 4.95
N ASP A 59 11.48 21.67 4.62
CA ASP A 59 10.61 22.42 5.55
C ASP A 59 9.25 21.76 5.77
N ASN A 60 8.79 20.93 4.85
CA ASN A 60 7.53 20.19 4.96
C ASN A 60 7.65 18.88 5.76
N VAL A 61 8.82 18.62 6.34
CA VAL A 61 9.05 17.53 7.30
C VAL A 61 9.24 18.14 8.68
N LEU A 62 8.20 18.05 9.52
CA LEU A 62 8.24 18.51 10.89
C LEU A 62 8.81 17.40 11.78
N ILE A 63 9.95 17.62 12.41
CA ILE A 63 10.59 16.63 13.28
C ILE A 63 10.60 17.13 14.71
N PHE A 64 9.83 16.46 15.56
CA PHE A 64 9.70 16.74 16.97
C PHE A 64 10.61 15.85 17.81
N SER A 65 11.07 16.41 18.94
CA SER A 65 11.83 15.72 19.96
C SER A 65 11.00 15.61 21.24
N PRO A 66 11.12 14.55 22.05
CA PRO A 66 10.44 14.46 23.33
C PRO A 66 10.88 15.53 24.35
N LYS A 67 11.90 16.34 23.99
CA LYS A 67 12.35 17.50 24.78
C LYS A 67 11.67 18.81 24.38
N ASP A 68 10.96 18.83 23.26
CA ASP A 68 10.23 20.01 22.80
C ASP A 68 8.99 20.22 23.70
N ASP A 69 8.54 21.46 23.85
CA ASP A 69 7.35 21.76 24.65
C ASP A 69 6.09 21.19 23.98
N ALA A 70 5.30 20.45 24.74
CA ALA A 70 4.12 19.76 24.20
C ALA A 70 3.07 20.74 23.63
N SER A 71 2.96 21.96 24.19
CA SER A 71 2.03 22.97 23.67
C SER A 71 2.50 23.56 22.34
N ASP A 72 3.82 23.69 22.13
CA ASP A 72 4.39 24.13 20.87
C ASP A 72 4.27 23.04 19.79
N ILE A 73 4.46 21.77 20.17
CA ILE A 73 4.19 20.64 19.27
C ILE A 73 2.73 20.65 18.86
N GLN A 74 1.77 20.69 19.82
CA GLN A 74 0.35 20.66 19.52
C GLN A 74 -0.07 21.80 18.60
N LYS A 75 0.44 23.01 18.86
CA LYS A 75 0.18 24.16 18.00
C LYS A 75 0.60 23.93 16.54
N LYS A 76 1.76 23.29 16.31
CA LYS A 76 2.24 22.96 14.97
C LYS A 76 1.40 21.87 14.31
N LEU A 77 0.98 20.86 15.06
CA LEU A 77 0.06 19.82 14.58
C LEU A 77 -1.26 20.43 14.13
N ASP A 78 -1.83 21.34 14.93
CA ASP A 78 -3.09 22.03 14.63
C ASP A 78 -2.95 22.95 13.39
N GLU A 79 -1.81 23.65 13.26
CA GLU A 79 -1.52 24.48 12.07
C GLU A 79 -1.56 23.63 10.78
N ILE A 80 -0.91 22.45 10.78
CA ILE A 80 -0.91 21.54 9.63
C ILE A 80 -2.30 20.96 9.38
N TYR A 81 -2.98 20.50 10.44
CA TYR A 81 -4.32 19.94 10.30
C TYR A 81 -5.32 20.95 9.72
N ASN A 82 -5.27 22.20 10.15
CA ASN A 82 -6.14 23.27 9.62
C ASN A 82 -5.94 23.51 8.12
N ILE A 83 -4.73 23.30 7.60
CA ILE A 83 -4.46 23.36 6.16
C ILE A 83 -5.00 22.11 5.46
N GLN A 84 -4.82 20.94 6.06
CA GLN A 84 -4.97 19.64 5.40
C GLN A 84 -6.33 18.96 5.65
N GLU A 85 -7.15 19.45 6.60
CA GLU A 85 -8.44 18.83 6.94
C GLU A 85 -9.34 18.63 5.70
N ARG A 86 -9.37 19.62 4.81
CA ARG A 86 -10.25 19.65 3.62
C ARG A 86 -9.50 19.72 2.29
N ASN A 87 -8.20 19.49 2.32
CA ASN A 87 -7.30 19.69 1.19
C ASN A 87 -7.22 18.47 0.24
N GLN A 88 -8.38 17.91 -0.15
CA GLN A 88 -8.44 16.67 -0.93
C GLN A 88 -7.70 16.73 -2.28
N PHE A 89 -7.61 17.90 -2.92
CA PHE A 89 -7.03 18.07 -4.25
C PHE A 89 -5.93 19.15 -4.31
N GLY A 90 -5.45 19.63 -3.16
CA GLY A 90 -4.40 20.63 -3.10
C GLY A 90 -2.99 20.06 -3.32
N ASP A 91 -2.04 20.97 -3.40
CA ASP A 91 -0.63 20.65 -3.69
C ASP A 91 0.23 20.45 -2.43
N GLU A 92 -0.27 20.82 -1.24
CA GLU A 92 0.46 20.75 0.01
C GLU A 92 0.63 19.29 0.45
N ARG A 93 1.85 18.97 0.89
CA ARG A 93 2.27 17.65 1.38
C ARG A 93 3.09 17.82 2.64
N TYR A 94 2.82 17.03 3.67
CA TYR A 94 3.54 17.09 4.95
C TYR A 94 3.90 15.72 5.48
N ALA A 95 5.06 15.63 6.14
CA ALA A 95 5.42 14.52 7.01
C ALA A 95 5.64 15.05 8.43
N ILE A 96 5.01 14.43 9.41
CA ILE A 96 5.14 14.72 10.82
C ILE A 96 5.89 13.56 11.45
N ALA A 97 7.10 13.80 11.93
CA ALA A 97 7.99 12.78 12.43
C ALA A 97 8.33 13.01 13.92
N PHE A 98 8.28 11.95 14.70
CA PHE A 98 8.57 11.95 16.11
C PHE A 98 9.85 11.17 16.38
N MET A 99 10.87 11.83 16.94
CA MET A 99 12.10 11.17 17.39
C MET A 99 11.78 10.14 18.49
N PRO A 100 12.61 9.10 18.67
CA PRO A 100 12.42 8.14 19.75
C PRO A 100 12.25 8.79 21.11
N GLY A 101 11.26 8.35 21.87
CA GLY A 101 10.95 8.80 23.23
C GLY A 101 9.46 8.90 23.52
N ASP A 102 9.15 9.34 24.73
CA ASP A 102 7.77 9.50 25.23
C ASP A 102 7.34 10.97 25.18
N TYR A 103 6.24 11.24 24.49
CA TYR A 103 5.66 12.59 24.34
C TYR A 103 4.53 12.88 25.36
N GLY A 104 4.39 12.02 26.36
CA GLY A 104 3.42 12.22 27.46
C GLY A 104 1.98 11.95 27.04
N LYS A 105 1.03 12.57 27.77
CA LYS A 105 -0.41 12.26 27.66
C LYS A 105 -1.27 13.43 27.16
N SER A 106 -0.67 14.41 26.50
CA SER A 106 -1.42 15.62 26.08
C SER A 106 -1.55 15.79 24.58
N LEU A 107 -0.73 15.10 23.78
CA LEU A 107 -0.75 15.29 22.33
C LEU A 107 -1.88 14.50 21.68
N GLN A 108 -2.65 15.18 20.84
CA GLN A 108 -3.56 14.57 19.87
C GLN A 108 -3.08 14.90 18.46
N VAL A 109 -2.73 13.88 17.69
CA VAL A 109 -2.31 14.03 16.29
C VAL A 109 -3.52 13.83 15.40
N ASN A 110 -4.12 14.94 14.94
CA ASN A 110 -5.15 14.92 13.91
C ASN A 110 -4.47 14.84 12.54
N VAL A 111 -4.91 13.91 11.68
CA VAL A 111 -4.26 13.65 10.39
C VAL A 111 -5.19 14.04 9.24
N GLY A 112 -4.80 15.08 8.49
CA GLY A 112 -5.51 15.55 7.30
C GLY A 112 -5.03 14.90 6.00
N TYR A 113 -5.53 15.39 4.87
CA TYR A 113 -5.09 14.93 3.55
C TYR A 113 -3.59 15.13 3.36
N TYR A 114 -2.94 14.26 2.59
CA TYR A 114 -1.51 14.33 2.23
C TYR A 114 -0.58 14.55 3.42
N THR A 115 -0.97 13.97 4.55
CA THR A 115 -0.19 14.03 5.79
C THR A 115 0.21 12.62 6.20
N GLN A 116 1.51 12.40 6.44
CA GLN A 116 2.05 11.16 6.95
C GLN A 116 2.63 11.39 8.35
N VAL A 117 2.28 10.53 9.31
CA VAL A 117 2.81 10.55 10.68
C VAL A 117 3.79 9.40 10.86
N LEU A 118 4.99 9.69 11.35
CA LEU A 118 6.11 8.76 11.43
C LEU A 118 6.70 8.72 12.85
N GLY A 119 6.84 7.53 13.43
CA GLY A 119 7.76 7.31 14.53
C GLY A 119 9.14 6.94 13.99
N LEU A 120 10.18 7.62 14.45
CA LEU A 120 11.54 7.44 13.96
C LEU A 120 12.35 6.41 14.76
N GLY A 121 11.71 5.63 15.63
CA GLY A 121 12.34 4.49 16.30
C GLY A 121 12.62 3.33 15.34
N VAL A 122 13.44 2.39 15.74
CA VAL A 122 13.62 1.11 15.04
C VAL A 122 12.40 0.22 15.29
N LEU A 123 11.85 0.28 16.49
CA LEU A 123 10.63 -0.42 16.89
C LEU A 123 9.47 0.58 17.07
N PRO A 124 8.22 0.17 16.86
CA PRO A 124 7.07 1.01 17.20
C PRO A 124 7.05 1.46 18.67
N THR A 125 7.59 0.63 19.57
CA THR A 125 7.68 0.90 21.01
C THR A 125 8.73 1.93 21.39
N ASP A 126 9.60 2.35 20.48
CA ASP A 126 10.62 3.35 20.75
C ASP A 126 10.07 4.78 20.75
N THR A 127 8.90 5.00 20.12
CA THR A 127 8.25 6.31 20.04
C THR A 127 6.83 6.19 20.56
N ASN A 128 6.49 6.97 21.60
CA ASN A 128 5.19 6.89 22.23
C ASN A 128 4.47 8.25 22.19
N ILE A 129 3.32 8.30 21.50
CA ILE A 129 2.42 9.46 21.44
C ILE A 129 1.11 9.14 22.14
N ASN A 130 0.34 10.17 22.51
CA ASN A 130 -0.88 9.90 23.28
C ASN A 130 -2.03 9.42 22.40
N LYS A 131 -2.36 10.16 21.33
CA LYS A 131 -3.58 9.92 20.57
C LYS A 131 -3.42 10.21 19.08
N LEU A 132 -3.90 9.29 18.25
CA LEU A 132 -4.03 9.43 16.79
C LEU A 132 -5.51 9.58 16.45
N TRP A 133 -5.84 10.57 15.58
CA TRP A 133 -7.24 10.87 15.32
C TRP A 133 -7.50 11.26 13.86
N VAL A 134 -8.45 10.60 13.26
CA VAL A 134 -9.03 10.98 11.97
C VAL A 134 -10.54 10.78 12.06
N ASP A 135 -11.28 11.86 12.06
CA ASP A 135 -12.74 11.84 11.94
C ASP A 135 -13.21 12.37 10.57
N ALA A 136 -14.49 12.35 10.36
CA ALA A 136 -15.15 12.87 9.18
C ALA A 136 -16.23 13.91 9.54
N SER A 137 -16.07 14.60 10.66
CA SER A 137 -17.07 15.56 11.20
C SER A 137 -17.41 16.66 10.20
N TRP A 138 -16.43 17.15 9.44
CA TRP A 138 -16.60 18.16 8.40
C TRP A 138 -17.40 17.66 7.17
N MET A 139 -17.56 16.34 7.00
CA MET A 139 -18.34 15.67 5.96
C MET A 139 -19.62 15.02 6.50
N ASN A 140 -20.18 15.52 7.62
CA ASN A 140 -21.32 14.93 8.32
C ASN A 140 -21.07 13.45 8.67
N HIS A 141 -19.88 13.13 9.16
CA HIS A 141 -19.40 11.80 9.54
C HIS A 141 -19.25 10.79 8.38
N ASN A 142 -19.40 11.24 7.13
CA ASN A 142 -19.20 10.38 5.96
C ASN A 142 -17.74 10.39 5.51
N ALA A 143 -17.00 9.34 5.84
CA ALA A 143 -15.57 9.20 5.55
C ALA A 143 -15.25 8.60 4.17
N THR A 144 -16.26 8.43 3.28
CA THR A 144 -16.04 7.79 1.96
C THR A 144 -15.07 8.55 1.05
N CYS A 145 -14.82 9.84 1.31
CA CYS A 145 -13.79 10.62 0.62
C CYS A 145 -12.59 10.99 1.51
N ASN A 146 -12.41 10.31 2.64
CA ASN A 146 -11.35 10.63 3.59
C ASN A 146 -10.04 9.90 3.26
N PHE A 147 -9.36 10.33 2.18
CA PHE A 147 -8.23 9.69 1.53
C PHE A 147 -6.86 10.27 1.92
N TRP A 148 -5.80 9.80 1.28
CA TRP A 148 -4.46 10.38 1.18
C TRP A 148 -3.80 10.69 2.52
N ARG A 149 -3.61 9.70 3.38
CA ARG A 149 -2.93 9.88 4.66
C ARG A 149 -2.27 8.59 5.13
N GLY A 150 -1.37 8.70 6.10
CA GLY A 150 -0.70 7.54 6.64
C GLY A 150 -0.17 7.76 8.04
N ALA A 151 -0.04 6.66 8.78
CA ALA A 151 0.60 6.65 10.07
C ALA A 151 1.41 5.36 10.22
N GLU A 152 2.66 5.47 10.68
CA GLU A 152 3.53 4.31 10.82
C GLU A 152 4.57 4.41 11.93
N ASN A 153 4.83 3.26 12.56
CA ASN A 153 5.97 2.96 13.41
C ASN A 153 6.02 3.74 14.73
N PHE A 154 4.91 3.75 15.50
CA PHE A 154 4.87 4.33 16.84
C PHE A 154 3.81 3.67 17.73
N SER A 155 3.91 3.93 19.04
CA SER A 155 2.93 3.51 20.05
C SER A 155 1.92 4.60 20.36
N ILE A 156 0.70 4.19 20.72
CA ILE A 156 -0.42 5.06 21.09
C ILE A 156 -0.95 4.63 22.46
N ASN A 157 -1.18 5.60 23.35
CA ASN A 157 -1.63 5.35 24.73
C ASN A 157 -3.15 5.25 24.86
N GLU A 158 -3.91 6.01 24.08
CA GLU A 158 -5.36 6.12 24.20
C GLU A 158 -6.05 5.53 22.97
N TYR A 159 -7.33 5.19 23.16
CA TYR A 159 -8.22 4.79 22.08
C TYR A 159 -8.17 5.77 20.91
N CYS A 160 -8.03 5.27 19.70
CA CYS A 160 -7.89 6.09 18.51
C CYS A 160 -9.03 5.90 17.51
N MET A 161 -9.25 6.91 16.69
CA MET A 161 -10.16 6.89 15.55
C MET A 161 -9.37 7.01 14.25
N TRP A 162 -9.66 6.12 13.31
CA TRP A 162 -9.04 6.09 12.00
C TRP A 162 -10.11 5.92 10.93
N ALA A 163 -11.05 6.91 10.86
CA ALA A 163 -12.20 6.89 9.96
C ALA A 163 -11.79 7.34 8.56
N ASN A 164 -11.39 6.39 7.75
CA ASN A 164 -10.82 6.62 6.43
C ASN A 164 -11.44 5.72 5.37
N SER A 165 -11.05 6.00 4.13
CA SER A 165 -11.27 5.17 2.96
C SER A 165 -9.95 4.85 2.25
N GLN A 166 -9.92 4.76 0.93
CA GLN A 166 -8.76 4.28 0.16
C GLN A 166 -7.53 5.21 0.26
N ALA A 167 -6.37 4.74 -0.21
CA ALA A 167 -5.07 5.42 -0.16
C ALA A 167 -4.68 5.89 1.25
N VAL A 168 -4.90 5.02 2.20
CA VAL A 168 -4.58 5.24 3.60
C VAL A 168 -3.78 4.05 4.10
N SER A 169 -2.71 4.33 4.84
CA SER A 169 -1.91 3.28 5.46
C SER A 169 -1.83 3.44 6.96
N LEU A 170 -2.05 2.34 7.68
CA LEU A 170 -1.81 2.23 9.11
C LEU A 170 -0.85 1.05 9.31
N ARG A 171 0.41 1.34 9.62
CA ARG A 171 1.46 0.31 9.67
C ARG A 171 2.26 0.37 10.95
N ARG A 172 2.60 -0.79 11.49
CA ARG A 172 3.51 -0.87 12.64
C ARG A 172 3.07 0.05 13.79
N ILE A 173 1.78 0.05 14.08
CA ILE A 173 1.22 0.75 15.24
C ILE A 173 1.13 -0.23 16.40
N ASN A 174 1.62 0.20 17.56
CA ASN A 174 1.41 -0.49 18.83
C ASN A 174 0.43 0.32 19.68
N SER A 175 -0.70 -0.24 20.05
CA SER A 175 -1.69 0.44 20.89
C SER A 175 -2.01 -0.38 22.13
N GLU A 176 -1.99 0.30 23.29
CA GLU A 176 -2.43 -0.30 24.55
C GLU A 176 -3.96 -0.43 24.62
N ASP A 177 -4.67 0.28 23.77
CA ASP A 177 -6.14 0.29 23.69
C ASP A 177 -6.62 -0.18 22.31
N GLY A 178 -7.87 0.06 21.99
CA GLY A 178 -8.50 -0.28 20.73
C GLY A 178 -8.47 0.85 19.70
N ILE A 179 -9.08 0.56 18.55
CA ILE A 179 -9.25 1.50 17.44
C ILE A 179 -10.63 1.39 16.85
N VAL A 180 -11.24 2.52 16.47
CA VAL A 180 -12.43 2.55 15.61
C VAL A 180 -12.05 3.04 14.21
N LEU A 181 -12.56 2.32 13.20
CA LEU A 181 -12.24 2.56 11.79
C LEU A 181 -13.33 3.36 11.05
N SER A 182 -14.32 3.88 11.77
CA SER A 182 -15.42 4.69 11.24
C SER A 182 -15.74 5.86 12.17
N ASP A 183 -16.44 6.86 11.65
CA ASP A 183 -16.92 8.00 12.45
C ASP A 183 -18.42 7.86 12.68
N GLY A 184 -18.79 7.30 13.84
CA GLY A 184 -20.17 7.10 14.22
C GLY A 184 -20.96 6.27 13.21
N GLU A 185 -22.11 6.79 12.76
CA GLU A 185 -23.01 6.14 11.80
C GLU A 185 -22.70 6.49 10.33
N GLY A 186 -21.69 7.34 10.08
CA GLY A 186 -21.27 7.72 8.74
C GLY A 186 -20.57 6.58 7.98
N TRP A 187 -20.66 6.61 6.65
CA TRP A 187 -20.07 5.58 5.79
C TRP A 187 -18.53 5.70 5.71
N SER A 188 -17.88 4.56 5.52
CA SER A 188 -16.44 4.46 5.20
C SER A 188 -16.27 3.37 4.15
N SER A 189 -15.45 3.60 3.12
CA SER A 189 -15.40 2.74 1.94
C SER A 189 -14.11 1.95 1.77
N GLY A 190 -13.45 1.61 2.86
CA GLY A 190 -12.30 0.74 2.83
C GLY A 190 -11.07 1.31 3.52
N GLY A 191 -10.08 0.49 3.66
CA GLY A 191 -8.82 0.86 4.27
C GLY A 191 -7.86 -0.31 4.37
N PHE A 192 -6.71 -0.01 4.91
CA PHE A 192 -5.60 -0.94 5.03
C PHE A 192 -4.89 -0.78 6.37
N MET A 193 -4.62 -1.91 7.02
CA MET A 193 -3.80 -1.99 8.21
C MET A 193 -2.82 -3.15 8.09
N ALA A 194 -1.57 -2.96 8.53
CA ALA A 194 -0.58 -4.02 8.51
C ALA A 194 0.44 -3.91 9.64
N ASP A 195 0.93 -5.07 10.08
CA ASP A 195 2.05 -5.21 11.02
C ASP A 195 1.82 -4.42 12.33
N SER A 196 0.55 -4.30 12.76
CA SER A 196 0.12 -3.49 13.90
C SER A 196 -0.46 -4.35 15.02
N LYS A 197 -0.32 -3.88 16.26
CA LYS A 197 -0.81 -4.56 17.46
C LYS A 197 -1.72 -3.65 18.27
N PHE A 198 -2.91 -4.15 18.58
CA PHE A 198 -3.91 -3.50 19.42
C PHE A 198 -4.26 -4.43 20.58
N ASN A 199 -3.94 -4.03 21.81
CA ASN A 199 -4.29 -4.80 23.01
C ASN A 199 -5.80 -4.74 23.32
N GLY A 200 -6.50 -3.76 22.74
CA GLY A 200 -7.95 -3.62 22.79
C GLY A 200 -8.68 -4.18 21.55
N ASN A 201 -9.89 -3.71 21.36
CA ASN A 201 -10.75 -4.11 20.25
C ASN A 201 -10.53 -3.25 19.01
N VAL A 202 -10.68 -3.87 17.83
CA VAL A 202 -10.80 -3.16 16.56
C VAL A 202 -12.27 -3.15 16.16
N SER A 203 -12.87 -1.96 16.09
CA SER A 203 -14.25 -1.77 15.64
C SER A 203 -14.25 -1.22 14.22
N SER A 204 -14.72 -2.01 13.27
CA SER A 204 -14.82 -1.56 11.87
C SER A 204 -15.98 -0.59 11.67
N GLY A 205 -16.99 -0.62 12.54
CA GLY A 205 -18.20 0.20 12.40
C GLY A 205 -18.85 0.03 11.03
N SER A 206 -19.00 1.12 10.31
CA SER A 206 -19.61 1.19 8.98
C SER A 206 -18.65 0.90 7.81
N GLN A 207 -17.42 0.46 8.06
CA GLN A 207 -16.48 0.09 7.00
C GLN A 207 -17.09 -0.94 6.06
N GLN A 208 -17.15 -0.58 4.78
CA GLN A 208 -17.72 -1.43 3.74
C GLN A 208 -16.81 -2.61 3.42
N GLN A 209 -15.52 -2.36 3.41
CA GLN A 209 -14.46 -3.34 3.20
C GLN A 209 -13.18 -2.91 3.92
N TYR A 210 -12.33 -3.86 4.28
CA TYR A 210 -11.05 -3.57 4.93
C TYR A 210 -10.07 -4.73 4.80
N LEU A 211 -8.79 -4.43 4.59
CA LEU A 211 -7.72 -5.42 4.67
C LEU A 211 -6.89 -5.23 5.93
N CYS A 212 -6.70 -6.31 6.68
CA CYS A 212 -5.71 -6.42 7.74
C CYS A 212 -4.71 -7.52 7.41
N ARG A 213 -3.41 -7.18 7.46
CA ARG A 213 -2.33 -8.12 7.14
C ARG A 213 -1.27 -8.17 8.23
N ASN A 214 -1.03 -9.37 8.77
CA ASN A 214 -0.03 -9.58 9.83
C ASN A 214 -0.24 -8.70 11.09
N ASP A 215 -1.47 -8.44 11.44
CA ASP A 215 -1.84 -7.68 12.61
C ASP A 215 -2.14 -8.59 13.81
N GLU A 216 -2.18 -7.98 14.99
CA GLU A 216 -2.61 -8.62 16.23
C GLU A 216 -3.63 -7.74 16.96
N TRP A 217 -4.75 -8.33 17.44
CA TRP A 217 -5.73 -7.66 18.28
C TRP A 217 -6.45 -8.62 19.22
N ASN A 218 -7.12 -8.05 20.23
CA ASN A 218 -7.93 -8.85 21.14
C ASN A 218 -9.21 -9.35 20.46
N TYR A 219 -10.00 -8.45 19.87
CA TYR A 219 -11.28 -8.75 19.26
C TYR A 219 -11.55 -7.82 18.07
N TRP A 220 -12.18 -8.35 17.02
CA TRP A 220 -12.71 -7.57 15.90
C TRP A 220 -14.23 -7.57 15.92
N GLU A 221 -14.85 -6.41 15.72
CA GLU A 221 -16.29 -6.28 15.56
C GLU A 221 -16.67 -5.46 14.32
N GLY A 222 -17.84 -5.80 13.77
CA GLY A 222 -18.41 -5.11 12.63
C GLY A 222 -17.89 -5.60 11.29
N GLY A 223 -18.34 -4.94 10.22
CA GLY A 223 -18.04 -5.27 8.83
C GLY A 223 -19.30 -5.29 7.99
N VAL A 224 -19.26 -4.63 6.82
CA VAL A 224 -20.45 -4.55 5.97
C VAL A 224 -20.43 -5.59 4.86
N TRP A 225 -19.39 -5.62 4.00
CA TRP A 225 -19.39 -6.52 2.83
C TRP A 225 -18.15 -7.38 2.67
N ASN A 226 -16.95 -6.85 2.90
CA ASN A 226 -15.71 -7.56 2.57
C ASN A 226 -14.57 -7.22 3.53
N MET A 227 -14.41 -7.98 4.60
CA MET A 227 -13.28 -7.88 5.53
C MET A 227 -12.32 -9.03 5.27
N VAL A 228 -11.07 -8.71 4.98
CA VAL A 228 -10.03 -9.71 4.69
C VAL A 228 -8.94 -9.67 5.75
N PHE A 229 -8.61 -10.83 6.29
CA PHE A 229 -7.61 -11.02 7.31
C PHE A 229 -6.56 -12.02 6.83
N THR A 230 -5.35 -11.55 6.55
CA THR A 230 -4.26 -12.39 6.05
C THR A 230 -3.12 -12.42 7.07
N GLY A 231 -2.79 -13.59 7.59
CA GLY A 231 -1.74 -13.76 8.61
C GLY A 231 -2.02 -13.02 9.91
N VAL A 232 -3.28 -12.79 10.25
CA VAL A 232 -3.69 -12.06 11.46
C VAL A 232 -3.76 -13.00 12.66
N ARG A 233 -3.16 -12.60 13.77
CA ARG A 233 -3.32 -13.24 15.08
C ARG A 233 -4.38 -12.53 15.90
N THR A 234 -5.33 -13.28 16.41
CA THR A 234 -6.37 -12.76 17.28
C THR A 234 -6.88 -13.85 18.22
N SER A 235 -7.25 -13.46 19.43
CA SER A 235 -7.87 -14.36 20.37
C SER A 235 -9.31 -14.68 19.98
N ILE A 236 -10.02 -13.72 19.39
CA ILE A 236 -11.46 -13.87 19.07
C ILE A 236 -11.78 -13.19 17.73
N ILE A 237 -12.30 -13.98 16.78
CA ILE A 237 -13.02 -13.47 15.62
C ILE A 237 -14.45 -13.96 15.70
N PRO A 238 -15.47 -13.12 15.46
CA PRO A 238 -16.85 -13.57 15.39
C PRO A 238 -17.00 -14.75 14.44
N GLN A 239 -17.66 -15.79 14.90
CA GLN A 239 -17.84 -17.03 14.14
C GLN A 239 -19.18 -17.00 13.42
N GLY A 240 -19.21 -17.47 12.19
CA GLY A 240 -20.42 -17.59 11.37
C GLY A 240 -20.07 -17.94 9.93
N PRO A 241 -21.04 -18.45 9.17
CA PRO A 241 -20.81 -18.72 7.77
C PRO A 241 -20.76 -17.42 6.98
N TRP A 242 -19.80 -17.32 6.05
CA TRP A 242 -19.81 -16.30 5.01
C TRP A 242 -21.06 -16.48 4.11
N PRO A 243 -21.77 -15.45 3.68
CA PRO A 243 -21.48 -14.02 3.84
C PRO A 243 -22.12 -13.33 5.06
N TYR A 244 -22.85 -14.06 5.92
CA TYR A 244 -23.50 -13.46 7.10
C TYR A 244 -22.49 -12.86 8.07
N VAL A 245 -21.31 -13.46 8.14
CA VAL A 245 -20.10 -12.86 8.71
C VAL A 245 -19.17 -12.60 7.53
N PRO A 246 -18.98 -11.33 7.11
CA PRO A 246 -18.33 -11.01 5.84
C PRO A 246 -16.79 -11.07 5.95
N TYR A 247 -16.26 -12.11 6.58
CA TYR A 247 -14.84 -12.24 6.88
C TYR A 247 -14.20 -13.32 6.01
N THR A 248 -13.20 -12.92 5.24
CA THR A 248 -12.30 -13.81 4.50
C THR A 248 -11.01 -13.96 5.29
N ARG A 249 -10.68 -15.18 5.70
CA ARG A 249 -9.47 -15.46 6.48
C ARG A 249 -8.49 -16.28 5.68
N VAL A 250 -7.26 -15.79 5.63
CA VAL A 250 -6.09 -16.54 5.16
C VAL A 250 -5.13 -16.66 6.35
N GLU A 251 -4.96 -17.88 6.85
CA GLU A 251 -4.28 -18.13 8.13
C GLU A 251 -2.84 -17.61 8.16
N LYS A 252 -2.15 -17.64 7.01
CA LYS A 252 -0.77 -17.16 6.88
C LYS A 252 -0.61 -16.30 5.66
N THR A 253 0.21 -15.29 5.78
CA THR A 253 0.72 -14.52 4.64
C THR A 253 1.80 -15.33 3.95
N PRO A 254 1.63 -15.74 2.69
CA PRO A 254 2.58 -16.61 2.01
C PRO A 254 3.99 -16.01 1.93
N GLU A 255 4.08 -14.76 1.52
CA GLU A 255 5.35 -14.03 1.47
C GLU A 255 5.10 -12.52 1.57
N ILE A 256 5.91 -11.83 2.33
CA ILE A 256 5.87 -10.38 2.46
C ILE A 256 7.22 -9.80 2.86
N GLN A 257 7.58 -8.70 2.26
CA GLN A 257 8.57 -7.78 2.78
C GLN A 257 7.86 -6.53 3.25
N GLU A 258 7.92 -6.24 4.55
CA GLU A 258 7.28 -5.05 5.10
C GLU A 258 7.85 -3.79 4.47
N LYS A 259 6.99 -2.77 4.32
CA LYS A 259 7.37 -1.48 3.75
C LYS A 259 8.63 -0.92 4.41
N PRO A 260 9.63 -0.45 3.66
CA PRO A 260 10.73 0.33 4.22
C PRO A 260 10.22 1.56 5.00
N TYR A 261 10.87 1.89 6.11
CA TYR A 261 10.48 3.02 6.96
C TYR A 261 11.68 3.86 7.42
N LEU A 262 11.45 5.15 7.59
CA LEU A 262 12.47 6.09 8.09
C LEU A 262 12.72 5.83 9.58
N CYS A 263 13.99 5.78 9.98
CA CYS A 263 14.39 5.64 11.38
C CYS A 263 15.56 6.55 11.72
N TYR A 264 15.80 6.73 13.02
CA TYR A 264 16.90 7.52 13.55
C TYR A 264 17.59 6.77 14.70
N ASP A 265 18.90 6.80 14.69
CA ASP A 265 19.77 6.33 15.78
C ASP A 265 20.78 7.42 16.14
N ASP A 266 21.08 7.59 17.43
CA ASP A 266 22.00 8.65 17.88
C ASP A 266 23.44 8.51 17.35
N GLU A 267 23.87 7.31 17.01
CA GLU A 267 25.20 7.04 16.45
C GLU A 267 25.18 7.09 14.93
N GLU A 268 24.23 6.40 14.30
CA GLU A 268 24.14 6.19 12.86
C GLU A 268 23.38 7.31 12.10
N GLY A 269 22.62 8.16 12.83
CA GLY A 269 21.79 9.21 12.25
C GLY A 269 20.52 8.69 11.59
N PHE A 270 20.00 9.44 10.61
CA PHE A 270 18.85 9.04 9.83
C PHE A 270 19.19 7.93 8.85
N GLY A 271 18.29 6.97 8.74
CA GLY A 271 18.37 5.85 7.80
C GLY A 271 16.99 5.37 7.37
N VAL A 272 16.95 4.55 6.33
CA VAL A 272 15.75 3.81 5.91
C VAL A 272 15.98 2.35 6.24
N MET A 273 15.15 1.82 7.14
CA MET A 273 15.13 0.40 7.49
C MET A 273 14.36 -0.35 6.41
N VAL A 274 14.97 -1.38 5.85
CA VAL A 274 14.37 -2.36 4.96
C VAL A 274 14.23 -3.67 5.73
N PRO A 275 13.04 -4.04 6.19
CA PRO A 275 12.81 -5.29 6.92
C PRO A 275 13.12 -6.51 6.04
N LYS A 276 13.56 -7.60 6.66
CA LYS A 276 13.77 -8.88 5.98
C LYS A 276 12.44 -9.46 5.51
N MET A 277 12.46 -10.09 4.34
CA MET A 277 11.32 -10.81 3.81
C MET A 277 10.93 -11.98 4.73
N ARG A 278 9.63 -12.18 4.92
CA ARG A 278 9.03 -13.29 5.68
C ARG A 278 8.19 -14.15 4.74
N LYS A 279 8.22 -15.47 4.96
CA LYS A 279 7.40 -16.46 4.22
C LYS A 279 6.57 -17.26 5.22
N ASP A 280 5.37 -17.70 4.81
CA ASP A 280 4.43 -18.49 5.62
C ASP A 280 4.23 -17.93 7.04
N CYS A 281 4.07 -16.62 7.15
CA CYS A 281 4.09 -15.91 8.41
C CYS A 281 2.70 -15.44 8.87
N ASP A 282 2.59 -15.24 10.17
CA ASP A 282 1.45 -14.60 10.83
C ASP A 282 1.93 -13.63 11.92
N GLY A 283 1.04 -12.74 12.35
CA GLY A 283 1.31 -11.72 13.37
C GLY A 283 2.39 -10.72 12.98
N ILE A 284 2.65 -9.80 13.92
CA ILE A 284 3.58 -8.68 13.72
C ILE A 284 5.03 -9.13 13.47
N SER A 285 5.78 -8.31 12.72
CA SER A 285 7.19 -8.62 12.37
C SER A 285 8.19 -8.24 13.46
N TRP A 286 7.78 -7.43 14.42
CA TRP A 286 8.65 -6.78 15.41
C TRP A 286 8.48 -7.29 16.85
N GLU A 287 7.74 -8.37 17.07
CA GLU A 287 7.49 -8.97 18.39
C GLU A 287 8.78 -9.31 19.15
N ASN A 288 9.75 -9.85 18.47
CA ASN A 288 11.05 -10.28 19.04
C ASN A 288 12.23 -9.40 18.59
N GLY A 289 11.96 -8.21 18.11
CA GLY A 289 12.93 -7.31 17.50
C GLY A 289 12.78 -7.24 15.98
N VAL A 290 13.65 -6.47 15.33
CA VAL A 290 13.66 -6.28 13.87
C VAL A 290 14.86 -6.97 13.25
N GLU A 291 14.63 -7.68 12.16
CA GLU A 291 15.67 -8.20 11.28
C GLU A 291 15.61 -7.50 9.93
N GLY A 292 16.73 -6.96 9.44
CA GLY A 292 16.79 -6.26 8.16
C GLY A 292 18.03 -5.43 7.94
N THR A 293 18.00 -4.56 6.95
CA THR A 293 19.11 -3.68 6.58
C THR A 293 18.71 -2.20 6.72
N CYS A 294 19.48 -1.44 7.48
CA CYS A 294 19.31 0.01 7.59
C CYS A 294 20.28 0.72 6.64
N TYR A 295 19.74 1.43 5.67
CA TYR A 295 20.50 2.23 4.73
C TYR A 295 20.58 3.67 5.24
N SER A 296 21.79 4.12 5.65
CA SER A 296 22.01 5.51 6.06
C SER A 296 21.58 6.49 4.97
N LEU A 297 21.01 7.65 5.34
CA LEU A 297 20.61 8.67 4.36
C LEU A 297 21.78 9.19 3.52
N ASN A 298 23.05 8.98 3.89
CA ASN A 298 24.20 9.29 3.05
C ASN A 298 24.27 8.40 1.77
N THR A 299 23.55 7.30 1.72
CA THR A 299 23.40 6.44 0.53
C THR A 299 22.27 6.90 -0.39
N PHE A 300 21.47 7.86 0.04
CA PHE A 300 20.36 8.44 -0.71
C PHE A 300 20.75 9.76 -1.39
N TYR A 301 20.08 10.05 -2.47
CA TYR A 301 19.85 11.39 -2.97
C TYR A 301 18.51 11.87 -2.41
N ILE A 302 18.53 12.96 -1.68
CA ILE A 302 17.32 13.57 -1.10
C ILE A 302 16.82 14.59 -2.10
N ALA A 303 15.74 14.24 -2.78
CA ALA A 303 15.12 15.08 -3.80
C ALA A 303 14.16 16.10 -3.16
N SER A 304 14.13 17.29 -3.73
CA SER A 304 13.26 18.41 -3.34
C SER A 304 12.41 18.87 -4.54
N PRO A 305 11.10 19.08 -4.40
CA PRO A 305 10.22 19.43 -5.51
C PRO A 305 10.59 20.76 -6.20
N ASP A 306 11.21 21.69 -5.47
CA ASP A 306 11.60 23.00 -5.99
C ASP A 306 12.93 23.00 -6.76
N LYS A 307 13.73 21.95 -6.66
CA LYS A 307 15.10 21.91 -7.17
C LYS A 307 15.36 20.80 -8.16
N ASP A 308 14.59 19.72 -8.07
CA ASP A 308 14.88 18.47 -8.77
C ASP A 308 13.86 18.17 -9.87
N ASN A 309 14.37 17.62 -10.94
CA ASN A 309 13.63 17.12 -12.08
C ASN A 309 14.11 15.70 -12.45
N ALA A 310 13.56 15.13 -13.49
CA ALA A 310 13.92 13.77 -13.92
C ALA A 310 15.42 13.63 -14.25
N ASP A 311 16.08 14.66 -14.79
CA ASP A 311 17.50 14.58 -15.13
C ASP A 311 18.39 14.51 -13.88
N THR A 312 18.11 15.29 -12.82
CA THR A 312 18.87 15.25 -11.55
C THR A 312 18.68 13.93 -10.83
N ILE A 313 17.46 13.42 -10.81
CA ILE A 313 17.11 12.13 -10.20
C ILE A 313 17.79 10.97 -10.95
N ASN A 314 17.70 10.95 -12.28
CA ASN A 314 18.34 9.93 -13.12
C ASN A 314 19.87 9.94 -12.97
N LYS A 315 20.47 11.12 -12.82
CA LYS A 315 21.91 11.24 -12.55
C LYS A 315 22.29 10.61 -11.21
N ALA A 316 21.50 10.81 -10.18
CA ALA A 316 21.73 10.21 -8.87
C ALA A 316 21.57 8.68 -8.92
N LEU A 317 20.52 8.17 -9.57
CA LEU A 317 20.31 6.74 -9.81
C LEU A 317 21.46 6.08 -10.58
N ALA A 318 21.97 6.75 -11.62
CA ALA A 318 23.12 6.27 -12.39
C ALA A 318 24.39 6.14 -11.51
N GLN A 319 24.54 6.99 -10.48
CA GLN A 319 25.63 6.91 -9.50
C GLN A 319 25.41 5.81 -8.44
N GLY A 320 24.28 5.09 -8.47
CA GLY A 320 23.93 4.05 -7.50
C GLY A 320 23.38 4.60 -6.19
N LYS A 321 22.83 5.80 -6.20
CA LYS A 321 22.10 6.35 -5.05
C LYS A 321 20.69 5.80 -5.00
N ASN A 322 20.19 5.55 -3.81
CA ASN A 322 18.75 5.47 -3.52
C ASN A 322 18.14 6.87 -3.63
N ILE A 323 16.83 6.95 -3.77
CA ILE A 323 16.13 8.25 -3.84
C ILE A 323 15.16 8.36 -2.67
N LEU A 324 15.21 9.48 -1.96
CA LEU A 324 14.19 9.90 -1.01
C LEU A 324 13.52 11.17 -1.57
N PHE A 325 12.23 11.08 -1.85
CA PHE A 325 11.41 12.22 -2.23
C PHE A 325 10.84 12.87 -0.97
N THR A 326 11.22 14.15 -0.74
CA THR A 326 10.62 14.95 0.33
C THR A 326 9.17 15.34 -0.03
N PRO A 327 8.32 15.70 0.97
CA PRO A 327 6.92 16.03 0.68
C PRO A 327 6.77 17.17 -0.32
N GLY A 328 6.01 16.95 -1.40
CA GLY A 328 5.70 17.93 -2.43
C GLY A 328 5.26 17.31 -3.74
N VAL A 329 5.00 18.14 -4.76
CA VAL A 329 4.59 17.72 -6.10
C VAL A 329 5.74 17.94 -7.08
N TYR A 330 6.25 16.86 -7.63
CA TYR A 330 7.36 16.83 -8.59
C TYR A 330 6.83 16.80 -10.02
N LYS A 331 7.25 17.76 -10.84
CA LYS A 331 6.91 17.81 -12.27
C LYS A 331 7.89 16.95 -13.06
N ILE A 332 7.44 15.78 -13.49
CA ILE A 332 8.27 14.79 -14.18
C ILE A 332 8.05 14.92 -15.68
N ASP A 333 9.04 15.49 -16.36
CA ASP A 333 9.04 15.78 -17.80
C ASP A 333 9.71 14.68 -18.65
N LYS A 334 10.41 13.75 -18.02
CA LYS A 334 11.06 12.58 -18.61
C LYS A 334 10.95 11.39 -17.67
N THR A 335 11.09 10.19 -18.19
CA THR A 335 11.04 8.97 -17.38
C THR A 335 12.19 8.90 -16.36
N ILE A 336 11.86 8.64 -15.10
CA ILE A 336 12.82 8.25 -14.07
C ILE A 336 13.14 6.76 -14.27
N ASN A 337 14.41 6.44 -14.52
CA ASN A 337 14.85 5.09 -14.87
C ASN A 337 15.55 4.41 -13.68
N VAL A 338 14.90 3.43 -13.07
CA VAL A 338 15.45 2.63 -11.97
C VAL A 338 16.09 1.37 -12.56
N THR A 339 17.42 1.36 -12.65
CA THR A 339 18.12 0.34 -13.45
C THR A 339 19.02 -0.59 -12.65
N LYS A 340 19.17 -0.36 -11.34
CA LYS A 340 20.07 -1.14 -10.47
C LYS A 340 19.25 -1.95 -9.47
N GLU A 341 19.70 -3.14 -9.22
CA GLU A 341 19.16 -4.00 -8.16
C GLU A 341 19.25 -3.34 -6.79
N ASN A 342 18.35 -3.71 -5.90
CA ASN A 342 18.28 -3.23 -4.52
C ASN A 342 18.13 -1.71 -4.38
N THR A 343 17.67 -1.02 -5.42
CA THR A 343 17.41 0.43 -5.37
C THR A 343 16.15 0.71 -4.55
N ILE A 344 16.25 1.64 -3.60
CA ILE A 344 15.14 2.10 -2.77
C ILE A 344 14.66 3.46 -3.28
N ILE A 345 13.37 3.54 -3.61
CA ILE A 345 12.65 4.76 -3.95
C ILE A 345 11.64 5.01 -2.85
N TYR A 346 11.92 5.98 -1.99
CA TYR A 346 11.15 6.26 -0.78
C TYR A 346 10.49 7.64 -0.86
N GLY A 347 9.17 7.68 -0.79
CA GLY A 347 8.39 8.93 -0.72
C GLY A 347 7.96 9.23 0.70
N MET A 348 8.05 10.50 1.10
CA MET A 348 7.55 11.03 2.37
C MET A 348 6.33 11.91 2.13
N GLY A 349 5.34 11.84 3.04
CA GLY A 349 4.16 12.72 2.99
C GLY A 349 3.36 12.58 1.70
N LEU A 350 3.33 11.38 1.10
CA LEU A 350 2.71 11.13 -0.20
C LEU A 350 3.31 12.02 -1.31
N ALA A 351 4.64 12.12 -1.37
CA ALA A 351 5.33 12.80 -2.46
C ALA A 351 4.73 12.39 -3.81
N THR A 352 4.35 13.38 -4.60
CA THR A 352 3.56 13.17 -5.82
C THR A 352 4.41 13.37 -7.06
N LEU A 353 4.42 12.39 -7.96
CA LEU A 353 5.10 12.46 -9.26
C LEU A 353 4.06 12.71 -10.36
N GLU A 354 4.08 13.90 -10.97
CA GLU A 354 3.13 14.28 -12.03
C GLU A 354 3.79 14.17 -13.41
N ALA A 355 3.18 13.39 -14.32
CA ALA A 355 3.62 13.22 -15.70
C ALA A 355 3.25 14.46 -16.55
N VAL A 356 4.12 15.42 -16.71
CA VAL A 356 3.76 16.70 -17.36
C VAL A 356 3.82 16.68 -18.90
N ASP A 357 4.60 15.78 -19.50
CA ASP A 357 4.80 15.72 -20.95
C ASP A 357 4.20 14.47 -21.64
N GLY A 358 3.33 13.71 -20.93
CA GLY A 358 2.77 12.47 -21.44
C GLY A 358 3.76 11.30 -21.43
N ASN A 359 4.84 11.45 -20.68
CA ASN A 359 5.87 10.44 -20.45
C ASN A 359 5.41 9.44 -19.37
N ILE A 360 6.09 8.30 -19.31
CA ILE A 360 6.06 7.42 -18.14
C ILE A 360 6.80 8.16 -17.01
N CYS A 361 6.17 8.31 -15.83
CA CYS A 361 6.86 8.95 -14.70
C CYS A 361 8.09 8.17 -14.26
N MET A 362 7.91 6.85 -14.09
CA MET A 362 8.99 5.96 -13.62
C MET A 362 8.91 4.61 -14.33
N GLU A 363 10.08 4.09 -14.71
CA GLU A 363 10.25 2.75 -15.27
C GLU A 363 11.38 2.03 -14.55
N THR A 364 11.16 0.77 -14.18
CA THR A 364 12.22 -0.08 -13.65
C THR A 364 12.78 -0.99 -14.75
N LYS A 365 14.06 -1.34 -14.62
CA LYS A 365 14.57 -2.54 -15.26
C LYS A 365 14.05 -3.76 -14.53
N ASP A 366 14.11 -4.89 -15.21
CA ASP A 366 13.81 -6.19 -14.65
C ASP A 366 15.02 -6.73 -13.87
N VAL A 367 15.18 -6.23 -12.63
CA VAL A 367 16.28 -6.55 -11.70
C VAL A 367 15.73 -6.72 -10.29
N SER A 368 16.41 -7.55 -9.48
CA SER A 368 15.95 -7.92 -8.14
C SER A 368 15.97 -6.76 -7.15
N GLY A 369 15.10 -6.83 -6.15
CA GLY A 369 15.20 -6.09 -4.92
C GLY A 369 14.81 -4.61 -4.98
N ILE A 370 14.26 -4.10 -6.08
CA ILE A 370 13.77 -2.71 -6.13
C ILE A 370 12.61 -2.53 -5.15
N LYS A 371 12.67 -1.47 -4.35
CA LYS A 371 11.61 -1.09 -3.42
C LYS A 371 11.09 0.30 -3.78
N ILE A 372 9.80 0.41 -4.11
CA ILE A 372 9.10 1.68 -4.39
C ILE A 372 8.02 1.84 -3.34
N CYS A 373 8.05 2.90 -2.54
CA CYS A 373 7.09 3.07 -1.46
C CYS A 373 6.73 4.52 -1.15
N GLY A 374 5.49 4.74 -0.67
CA GLY A 374 5.01 6.02 -0.17
C GLY A 374 4.80 7.10 -1.24
N LEU A 375 4.52 6.74 -2.47
CA LEU A 375 4.39 7.66 -3.61
C LEU A 375 2.98 7.73 -4.17
N LEU A 376 2.59 8.91 -4.64
CA LEU A 376 1.45 9.15 -5.49
C LEU A 376 1.92 9.49 -6.92
N PHE A 377 1.42 8.76 -7.90
CA PHE A 377 1.59 9.07 -9.32
C PHE A 377 0.35 9.80 -9.83
N ASP A 378 0.53 10.99 -10.41
CA ASP A 378 -0.56 11.83 -10.90
C ASP A 378 -0.48 12.00 -12.42
N ALA A 379 -1.58 11.73 -13.11
CA ALA A 379 -1.63 11.87 -14.56
C ALA A 379 -1.66 13.34 -14.96
N GLY A 380 -0.77 13.73 -15.84
CA GLY A 380 -0.74 15.08 -16.41
C GLY A 380 -1.80 15.31 -17.49
N GLU A 381 -1.82 16.55 -18.02
CA GLU A 381 -2.76 16.96 -19.06
C GLU A 381 -2.53 16.22 -20.40
N LYS A 382 -1.26 15.94 -20.73
CA LYS A 382 -0.90 15.11 -21.89
C LYS A 382 -1.00 13.64 -21.52
N LYS A 383 -1.53 12.84 -22.44
CA LYS A 383 -1.77 11.43 -22.20
C LYS A 383 -0.47 10.63 -22.14
N SER A 384 -0.26 9.89 -21.06
CA SER A 384 0.82 8.90 -20.91
C SER A 384 0.36 7.51 -21.40
N GLU A 385 1.30 6.67 -21.82
CA GLU A 385 1.07 5.23 -22.02
C GLU A 385 0.74 4.55 -20.69
N THR A 386 1.57 4.79 -19.69
CA THR A 386 1.39 4.37 -18.30
C THR A 386 2.14 5.33 -17.39
N MET A 387 1.79 5.42 -16.10
CA MET A 387 2.51 6.29 -15.17
C MET A 387 3.68 5.59 -14.48
N LEU A 388 3.51 4.31 -14.13
CA LEU A 388 4.58 3.45 -13.61
C LEU A 388 4.67 2.18 -14.45
N LYS A 389 5.90 1.82 -14.84
CA LYS A 389 6.18 0.58 -15.57
C LYS A 389 7.21 -0.24 -14.80
N VAL A 390 6.81 -1.39 -14.30
CA VAL A 390 7.65 -2.31 -13.53
C VAL A 390 8.15 -3.42 -14.44
N GLY A 391 9.42 -3.31 -14.86
CA GLY A 391 9.98 -4.10 -15.95
C GLY A 391 9.64 -3.50 -17.32
N SER A 392 10.63 -3.30 -18.18
CA SER A 392 10.44 -2.68 -19.51
C SER A 392 9.54 -3.49 -20.40
N GLU A 393 9.63 -4.82 -20.32
CA GLU A 393 8.84 -5.80 -21.06
C GLU A 393 8.78 -7.12 -20.28
N LYS A 394 7.82 -8.01 -20.60
CA LYS A 394 7.74 -9.33 -19.96
C LYS A 394 9.03 -10.11 -20.24
N SER A 395 9.56 -10.74 -19.22
CA SER A 395 10.78 -11.53 -19.29
C SER A 395 10.62 -12.87 -18.57
N ASP A 396 11.56 -13.77 -18.78
CA ASP A 396 11.64 -15.07 -18.08
C ASP A 396 12.54 -15.02 -16.85
N VAL A 397 12.92 -13.83 -16.36
CA VAL A 397 13.72 -13.64 -15.15
C VAL A 397 12.82 -13.68 -13.94
N PHE A 398 13.20 -14.47 -12.93
CA PHE A 398 12.47 -14.59 -11.66
C PHE A 398 13.28 -14.00 -10.51
N HIS A 399 12.59 -13.41 -9.55
CA HIS A 399 13.14 -12.67 -8.42
C HIS A 399 12.67 -13.23 -7.07
N GLU A 400 12.54 -14.55 -6.93
CA GLU A 400 11.93 -15.25 -5.78
C GLU A 400 12.59 -14.95 -4.43
N ASP A 401 13.91 -14.73 -4.42
CA ASP A 401 14.67 -14.48 -3.19
C ASP A 401 14.68 -12.99 -2.79
N ASP A 402 14.47 -12.09 -3.75
CA ASP A 402 14.47 -10.64 -3.53
C ASP A 402 13.54 -9.95 -4.52
N PRO A 403 12.22 -10.00 -4.27
CA PRO A 403 11.20 -9.47 -5.18
C PRO A 403 11.23 -7.95 -5.30
N ILE A 404 10.66 -7.45 -6.40
CA ILE A 404 10.34 -6.03 -6.53
C ILE A 404 9.11 -5.75 -5.64
N CYS A 405 9.20 -4.75 -4.76
CA CYS A 405 8.15 -4.42 -3.81
C CYS A 405 7.56 -3.02 -4.08
N LEU A 406 6.24 -2.96 -4.13
CA LEU A 406 5.45 -1.73 -4.24
C LEU A 406 4.59 -1.60 -2.98
N SER A 407 4.89 -0.62 -2.10
CA SER A 407 4.16 -0.49 -0.83
C SER A 407 3.62 0.93 -0.66
N ASP A 408 2.32 1.08 -0.41
CA ASP A 408 1.64 2.39 -0.36
C ASP A 408 1.92 3.21 -1.63
N VAL A 409 1.66 2.62 -2.79
CA VAL A 409 1.83 3.26 -4.11
C VAL A 409 0.46 3.55 -4.70
N TYR A 410 0.21 4.82 -4.96
CA TYR A 410 -1.10 5.30 -5.35
C TYR A 410 -1.07 5.99 -6.71
N PHE A 411 -2.22 6.00 -7.40
CA PHE A 411 -2.35 6.57 -8.73
C PHE A 411 -3.63 7.40 -8.81
N ARG A 412 -3.53 8.60 -9.42
CA ARG A 412 -4.67 9.49 -9.63
C ARG A 412 -4.74 9.97 -11.08
N VAL A 413 -5.93 9.91 -11.67
CA VAL A 413 -6.20 10.42 -13.01
C VAL A 413 -7.30 11.47 -12.91
N GLY A 414 -6.95 12.75 -12.95
CA GLY A 414 -7.89 13.88 -12.79
C GLY A 414 -8.27 14.19 -11.35
N GLY A 415 -9.25 15.06 -11.17
CA GLY A 415 -9.69 15.55 -9.86
C GLY A 415 -8.84 16.66 -9.25
N GLY A 416 -7.57 16.74 -9.59
CA GLY A 416 -6.67 17.82 -9.19
C GLY A 416 -6.69 19.00 -10.16
N LYS A 417 -5.53 19.63 -10.31
CA LYS A 417 -5.36 20.83 -11.13
C LYS A 417 -5.66 20.61 -12.63
N TYR A 418 -5.45 19.39 -13.13
CA TYR A 418 -5.57 19.04 -14.54
C TYR A 418 -6.56 17.89 -14.76
N ALA A 419 -7.11 17.84 -15.96
CA ALA A 419 -7.79 16.65 -16.48
C ALA A 419 -6.72 15.62 -16.88
N GLY A 420 -6.28 14.81 -15.94
CA GLY A 420 -5.25 13.80 -16.18
C GLY A 420 -5.66 12.76 -17.24
N LYS A 421 -4.69 12.24 -18.01
CA LYS A 421 -4.94 11.24 -19.05
C LYS A 421 -3.83 10.19 -19.08
N THR A 422 -4.24 8.92 -19.18
CA THR A 422 -3.31 7.81 -19.38
C THR A 422 -4.02 6.65 -20.10
N ASP A 423 -3.29 5.72 -20.72
CA ASP A 423 -3.90 4.49 -21.22
C ASP A 423 -4.12 3.47 -20.08
N ASN A 424 -3.21 3.42 -19.12
CA ASN A 424 -3.35 2.73 -17.85
C ASN A 424 -2.47 3.43 -16.78
N CYS A 425 -2.69 3.14 -15.49
CA CYS A 425 -1.90 3.78 -14.43
C CYS A 425 -0.60 3.04 -14.16
N ILE A 426 -0.64 1.71 -14.16
CA ILE A 426 0.51 0.87 -13.87
C ILE A 426 0.51 -0.36 -14.77
N THR A 427 1.70 -0.69 -15.28
CA THR A 427 1.98 -1.94 -15.99
C THR A 427 3.08 -2.70 -15.26
N ILE A 428 2.81 -3.95 -14.88
CA ILE A 428 3.76 -4.84 -14.22
C ILE A 428 4.14 -5.95 -15.20
N ASN A 429 5.38 -5.91 -15.67
CA ASN A 429 5.93 -6.89 -16.61
C ASN A 429 6.92 -7.85 -15.94
N SER A 430 7.57 -7.43 -14.83
CA SER A 430 8.49 -8.27 -14.07
C SER A 430 7.76 -9.36 -13.31
N ASN A 431 8.40 -10.52 -13.15
CA ASN A 431 7.93 -11.60 -12.31
C ASN A 431 8.25 -11.34 -10.82
N ASN A 432 7.60 -12.06 -9.91
CA ASN A 432 7.79 -11.96 -8.46
C ASN A 432 7.69 -10.52 -7.94
N VAL A 433 6.60 -9.83 -8.26
CA VAL A 433 6.31 -8.49 -7.73
C VAL A 433 5.36 -8.61 -6.54
N LEU A 434 5.72 -7.98 -5.43
CA LEU A 434 4.87 -7.84 -4.26
C LEU A 434 4.24 -6.45 -4.23
N GLY A 435 2.93 -6.38 -4.37
CA GLY A 435 2.14 -5.16 -4.17
C GLY A 435 1.46 -5.18 -2.80
N ASP A 436 1.57 -4.09 -2.04
CA ASP A 436 1.04 -4.00 -0.68
C ASP A 436 0.41 -2.63 -0.45
N ASN A 437 -0.92 -2.56 -0.54
CA ASN A 437 -1.74 -1.35 -0.47
C ASN A 437 -1.56 -0.41 -1.68
N LEU A 438 -2.19 -0.75 -2.78
CA LEU A 438 -2.23 0.06 -3.99
C LEU A 438 -3.64 0.61 -4.23
N TRP A 439 -3.77 1.91 -4.45
CA TRP A 439 -5.00 2.50 -4.96
C TRP A 439 -4.77 3.12 -6.33
N VAL A 440 -5.55 2.66 -7.30
CA VAL A 440 -5.50 3.07 -8.70
C VAL A 440 -6.85 3.72 -9.02
N TRP A 441 -6.87 5.06 -9.11
CA TRP A 441 -8.10 5.83 -9.14
C TRP A 441 -8.21 6.75 -10.35
N ARG A 442 -9.26 6.58 -11.13
CA ARG A 442 -9.73 7.59 -12.04
C ARG A 442 -10.76 8.44 -11.29
N ALA A 443 -10.42 9.68 -10.98
CA ALA A 443 -11.27 10.55 -10.17
C ALA A 443 -12.67 10.68 -10.77
N ASP A 444 -13.68 10.55 -9.91
CA ASP A 444 -15.11 10.57 -10.23
C ASP A 444 -15.80 11.87 -9.78
N HIS A 445 -15.13 12.66 -8.97
CA HIS A 445 -15.63 13.93 -8.44
C HIS A 445 -14.52 15.01 -8.42
N SER A 446 -14.91 16.26 -8.14
CA SER A 446 -14.13 17.48 -8.26
C SER A 446 -14.22 18.12 -9.65
N ASP A 447 -13.43 19.18 -9.87
CA ASP A 447 -13.22 19.78 -11.19
C ASP A 447 -12.39 18.84 -12.08
N ASN A 448 -12.36 19.07 -13.38
CA ASN A 448 -11.54 18.30 -14.32
C ASN A 448 -11.81 16.78 -14.34
N VAL A 449 -13.06 16.37 -14.12
CA VAL A 449 -13.51 14.98 -14.22
C VAL A 449 -14.68 14.82 -15.19
N GLY A 450 -14.80 13.65 -15.81
CA GLY A 450 -15.90 13.29 -16.71
C GLY A 450 -15.46 12.30 -17.78
N TRP A 451 -16.42 11.62 -18.39
CA TRP A 451 -16.18 10.53 -19.35
C TRP A 451 -15.16 10.86 -20.45
N ASN A 452 -15.21 12.10 -20.98
CA ASN A 452 -14.31 12.57 -22.04
C ASN A 452 -13.27 13.58 -21.51
N VAL A 453 -13.10 13.71 -20.21
CA VAL A 453 -12.22 14.72 -19.56
C VAL A 453 -10.96 14.03 -19.05
N ASN A 454 -11.06 13.32 -17.95
CA ASN A 454 -9.94 12.54 -17.37
C ASN A 454 -9.97 11.10 -17.91
N THR A 455 -9.46 10.91 -19.12
CA THR A 455 -9.59 9.64 -19.81
C THR A 455 -8.52 8.63 -19.40
N ALA A 456 -8.96 7.45 -18.97
CA ALA A 456 -8.11 6.31 -18.67
C ALA A 456 -8.87 5.01 -18.98
N PRO A 457 -8.52 4.29 -20.05
CA PRO A 457 -9.16 3.03 -20.40
C PRO A 457 -9.05 1.97 -19.30
N ASN A 458 -7.86 1.67 -18.80
CA ASN A 458 -7.65 0.62 -17.81
C ASN A 458 -6.91 1.14 -16.57
N GLY A 459 -7.08 0.47 -15.43
CA GLY A 459 -6.37 0.82 -14.20
C GLY A 459 -4.99 0.19 -14.14
N ILE A 460 -4.91 -1.11 -13.97
CA ILE A 460 -3.68 -1.88 -13.84
C ILE A 460 -3.64 -3.04 -14.83
N ILE A 461 -2.44 -3.28 -15.39
CA ILE A 461 -2.15 -4.43 -16.25
C ILE A 461 -0.98 -5.20 -15.65
N ILE A 462 -1.18 -6.49 -15.37
CA ILE A 462 -0.20 -7.39 -14.76
C ILE A 462 0.14 -8.48 -15.77
N ASN A 463 1.35 -8.41 -16.33
CA ASN A 463 1.87 -9.36 -17.31
C ASN A 463 2.87 -10.34 -16.70
N GLY A 464 3.51 -9.95 -15.57
CA GLY A 464 4.49 -10.77 -14.87
C GLY A 464 3.86 -11.99 -14.20
N ASP A 465 4.62 -13.06 -14.09
CA ASP A 465 4.25 -14.27 -13.37
C ASP A 465 4.61 -14.16 -11.88
N ASP A 466 3.98 -14.97 -11.01
CA ASP A 466 4.22 -14.99 -9.56
C ASP A 466 4.05 -13.62 -8.87
N VAL A 467 3.12 -12.82 -9.37
CA VAL A 467 2.78 -11.52 -8.76
C VAL A 467 1.80 -11.74 -7.61
N THR A 468 2.08 -11.14 -6.45
CA THR A 468 1.21 -11.17 -5.28
C THR A 468 0.77 -9.76 -4.90
N MET A 469 -0.54 -9.55 -4.73
CA MET A 469 -1.13 -8.27 -4.32
C MET A 469 -1.89 -8.40 -3.01
N TYR A 470 -1.54 -7.57 -2.04
CA TYR A 470 -2.26 -7.37 -0.78
C TYR A 470 -2.91 -5.98 -0.78
N GLY A 471 -4.25 -5.93 -0.85
CA GLY A 471 -4.96 -4.65 -0.88
C GLY A 471 -4.83 -3.91 -2.20
N LEU A 472 -5.50 -4.40 -3.23
CA LEU A 472 -5.60 -3.74 -4.53
C LEU A 472 -6.97 -3.07 -4.67
N PHE A 473 -6.96 -1.75 -4.71
CA PHE A 473 -8.15 -0.91 -4.93
C PHE A 473 -8.05 -0.30 -6.33
N VAL A 474 -9.06 -0.53 -7.20
CA VAL A 474 -9.04 -0.03 -8.60
C VAL A 474 -10.41 0.49 -9.01
N GLU A 475 -10.52 1.78 -9.37
CA GLU A 475 -11.82 2.42 -9.48
C GLU A 475 -11.99 3.31 -10.71
N HIS A 476 -13.17 3.22 -11.30
CA HIS A 476 -13.80 4.13 -12.28
C HIS A 476 -13.18 4.16 -13.68
N PHE A 477 -12.33 3.22 -14.04
CA PHE A 477 -11.73 3.16 -15.38
C PHE A 477 -12.77 2.82 -16.47
N GLN A 478 -12.51 3.32 -17.67
CA GLN A 478 -13.46 3.31 -18.79
C GLN A 478 -13.59 1.96 -19.51
N LYS A 479 -12.70 0.99 -19.15
CA LYS A 479 -12.76 -0.41 -19.59
C LYS A 479 -12.57 -1.32 -18.39
N TYR A 480 -11.57 -2.20 -18.42
CA TYR A 480 -11.25 -3.08 -17.29
C TYR A 480 -10.57 -2.29 -16.16
N GLN A 481 -10.96 -2.55 -14.92
CA GLN A 481 -10.25 -1.97 -13.79
C GLN A 481 -8.90 -2.68 -13.64
N THR A 482 -8.90 -4.02 -13.70
CA THR A 482 -7.70 -4.85 -13.61
C THR A 482 -7.68 -5.89 -14.73
N ILE A 483 -6.53 -5.99 -15.42
CA ILE A 483 -6.23 -7.06 -16.38
C ILE A 483 -5.04 -7.86 -15.82
N TRP A 484 -5.24 -9.15 -15.62
CA TRP A 484 -4.23 -10.07 -15.12
C TRP A 484 -3.88 -11.11 -16.16
N ASN A 485 -2.68 -11.00 -16.73
CA ASN A 485 -2.20 -11.87 -17.79
C ASN A 485 -1.17 -12.90 -17.30
N GLY A 486 -0.51 -12.64 -16.15
CA GLY A 486 0.55 -13.49 -15.63
C GLY A 486 0.02 -14.76 -14.97
N ASN A 487 0.87 -15.79 -14.91
CA ASN A 487 0.61 -17.04 -14.21
C ASN A 487 0.92 -16.93 -12.71
N ASN A 488 0.40 -17.89 -11.91
CA ASN A 488 0.63 -17.99 -10.47
C ASN A 488 0.27 -16.71 -9.70
N GLY A 489 -0.72 -15.97 -10.19
CA GLY A 489 -1.17 -14.72 -9.58
C GLY A 489 -1.85 -14.96 -8.23
N ARG A 490 -1.60 -14.09 -7.25
CA ARG A 490 -2.25 -14.11 -5.93
C ARG A 490 -2.81 -12.75 -5.59
N LEU A 491 -4.08 -12.70 -5.22
CA LEU A 491 -4.78 -11.46 -4.90
C LEU A 491 -5.52 -11.59 -3.56
N TYR A 492 -5.01 -10.92 -2.54
CA TYR A 492 -5.60 -10.87 -1.21
C TYR A 492 -6.24 -9.50 -1.01
N PHE A 493 -7.55 -9.47 -1.00
CA PHE A 493 -8.39 -8.29 -0.99
C PHE A 493 -8.36 -7.48 -2.30
N TYR A 494 -9.48 -7.49 -2.96
CA TYR A 494 -9.78 -6.64 -4.11
C TYR A 494 -10.99 -5.76 -3.82
N GLN A 495 -10.85 -4.45 -4.04
CA GLN A 495 -11.95 -3.50 -3.98
C GLN A 495 -12.00 -2.76 -5.31
N SER A 496 -13.17 -2.72 -5.93
CA SER A 496 -13.29 -2.07 -7.21
C SER A 496 -14.66 -1.45 -7.41
N GLU A 497 -14.66 -0.21 -7.87
CA GLU A 497 -15.86 0.49 -8.27
C GLU A 497 -15.91 0.69 -9.78
N MET A 498 -17.07 0.34 -10.36
CA MET A 498 -17.32 0.53 -11.78
C MET A 498 -17.45 2.02 -12.11
N PRO A 499 -17.19 2.47 -13.36
CA PRO A 499 -17.25 3.89 -13.69
C PRO A 499 -18.66 4.49 -13.47
N TYR A 500 -18.73 5.63 -12.80
CA TYR A 500 -19.98 6.31 -12.44
C TYR A 500 -20.56 7.14 -13.58
N ASP A 501 -19.72 7.61 -14.49
CA ASP A 501 -19.98 8.64 -15.47
C ASP A 501 -20.19 8.13 -16.90
N VAL A 502 -20.54 6.86 -17.07
CA VAL A 502 -20.83 6.27 -18.39
C VAL A 502 -22.06 6.95 -18.99
N PRO A 503 -21.95 7.62 -20.15
CA PRO A 503 -23.05 8.44 -20.66
C PRO A 503 -24.19 7.63 -21.33
N LYS A 504 -23.91 6.42 -21.79
CA LYS A 504 -24.86 5.49 -22.43
C LYS A 504 -24.24 4.12 -22.63
N GLN A 505 -25.05 3.07 -22.68
CA GLN A 505 -24.60 1.68 -22.89
C GLN A 505 -23.64 1.52 -24.08
N LYS A 506 -23.95 2.15 -25.24
CA LYS A 506 -23.10 2.05 -26.43
C LYS A 506 -21.65 2.53 -26.21
N ALA A 507 -21.42 3.40 -25.23
CA ALA A 507 -20.07 3.87 -24.88
C ALA A 507 -19.31 2.89 -23.96
N TYR A 508 -20.01 1.88 -23.43
CA TYR A 508 -19.45 0.92 -22.47
C TYR A 508 -19.80 -0.52 -22.92
N MET A 509 -19.14 -0.94 -24.00
CA MET A 509 -19.30 -2.27 -24.62
C MET A 509 -17.95 -2.92 -24.80
N SER A 510 -17.78 -4.12 -24.29
CA SER A 510 -16.57 -4.94 -24.43
C SER A 510 -16.67 -5.92 -25.61
N HIS A 511 -15.63 -6.74 -25.82
CA HIS A 511 -15.57 -7.80 -26.83
C HIS A 511 -16.00 -7.31 -28.22
N ASN A 512 -15.34 -6.25 -28.71
CA ASN A 512 -15.63 -5.60 -29.99
C ASN A 512 -17.09 -5.13 -30.14
N GLY A 513 -17.71 -4.72 -29.03
CA GLY A 513 -19.05 -4.16 -29.00
C GLY A 513 -20.18 -5.21 -28.93
N THR A 514 -19.87 -6.45 -28.59
CA THR A 514 -20.85 -7.54 -28.50
C THR A 514 -21.33 -7.82 -27.08
N VAL A 515 -20.54 -7.43 -26.05
CA VAL A 515 -20.87 -7.66 -24.63
C VAL A 515 -21.12 -6.33 -23.92
N LYS A 516 -22.17 -6.26 -23.13
CA LYS A 516 -22.53 -5.09 -22.33
C LYS A 516 -21.59 -4.93 -21.13
N GLY A 517 -20.93 -3.79 -21.05
CA GLY A 517 -19.98 -3.46 -19.99
C GLY A 517 -18.61 -4.13 -20.16
N TYR A 518 -17.69 -3.71 -19.32
CA TYR A 518 -16.42 -4.37 -19.07
C TYR A 518 -16.46 -4.93 -17.65
N ALA A 519 -15.93 -6.14 -17.46
CA ALA A 519 -15.76 -6.66 -16.11
C ALA A 519 -14.76 -5.80 -15.31
N SER A 520 -14.87 -5.80 -13.99
CA SER A 520 -13.89 -5.15 -13.14
C SER A 520 -12.55 -5.87 -13.18
N LEU A 521 -12.56 -7.15 -12.86
CA LEU A 521 -11.38 -8.02 -12.87
C LEU A 521 -11.45 -8.94 -14.11
N LYS A 522 -10.43 -8.87 -14.95
CA LYS A 522 -10.23 -9.81 -16.06
C LYS A 522 -8.96 -10.61 -15.85
N ILE A 523 -9.10 -11.91 -15.68
CA ILE A 523 -8.00 -12.87 -15.72
C ILE A 523 -7.94 -13.42 -17.14
N SER A 524 -6.73 -13.42 -17.73
CA SER A 524 -6.52 -13.88 -19.11
C SER A 524 -6.89 -15.35 -19.29
N ASP A 525 -7.43 -15.69 -20.43
CA ASP A 525 -7.69 -17.10 -20.81
C ASP A 525 -6.39 -17.92 -20.88
N ASP A 526 -5.24 -17.28 -21.02
CA ASP A 526 -3.93 -17.93 -21.05
C ASP A 526 -3.35 -18.18 -19.65
N ALA A 527 -3.87 -17.53 -18.60
CA ALA A 527 -3.41 -17.74 -17.23
C ALA A 527 -3.68 -19.18 -16.75
N GLU A 528 -2.65 -19.84 -16.21
CA GLU A 528 -2.74 -21.24 -15.80
C GLU A 528 -3.11 -21.39 -14.32
N ASN A 529 -2.60 -20.53 -13.45
CA ASN A 529 -2.88 -20.54 -12.02
C ASN A 529 -3.17 -19.13 -11.53
N PHE A 530 -4.20 -19.01 -10.71
CA PHE A 530 -4.57 -17.76 -10.04
C PHE A 530 -5.40 -18.03 -8.80
N GLU A 531 -5.10 -17.33 -7.72
CA GLU A 531 -5.89 -17.39 -6.48
C GLU A 531 -6.32 -15.98 -6.06
N GLY A 532 -7.62 -15.76 -5.87
CA GLY A 532 -8.17 -14.52 -5.36
C GLY A 532 -9.01 -14.71 -4.10
N TYR A 533 -8.79 -13.90 -3.08
CA TYR A 533 -9.50 -13.95 -1.81
C TYR A 533 -10.12 -12.61 -1.44
N GLY A 534 -11.42 -12.59 -1.14
CA GLY A 534 -12.13 -11.39 -0.73
C GLY A 534 -12.23 -10.36 -1.87
N ILE A 535 -13.02 -10.68 -2.88
CA ILE A 535 -13.19 -9.88 -4.09
C ILE A 535 -14.48 -9.08 -3.99
N GLY A 536 -14.38 -7.74 -3.81
CA GLY A 536 -15.49 -6.80 -3.76
C GLY A 536 -15.61 -5.96 -5.03
N ILE A 537 -16.75 -6.02 -5.72
CA ILE A 537 -17.02 -5.26 -6.95
C ILE A 537 -18.31 -4.47 -6.77
N TYR A 538 -18.20 -3.14 -6.88
CA TYR A 538 -19.25 -2.19 -6.53
C TYR A 538 -19.73 -1.42 -7.76
N CYS A 539 -21.04 -1.28 -7.88
CA CYS A 539 -21.68 -0.62 -9.01
C CYS A 539 -22.52 0.58 -8.55
N TYR A 540 -22.24 1.74 -9.14
CA TYR A 540 -23.03 2.94 -9.06
C TYR A 540 -22.92 3.70 -10.38
N ASN A 541 -23.95 3.72 -11.19
CA ASN A 541 -23.96 4.51 -12.40
C ASN A 541 -24.80 5.78 -12.18
N ARG A 542 -24.18 6.94 -12.29
CA ARG A 542 -24.82 8.24 -12.04
C ARG A 542 -25.60 8.70 -13.26
N ASP A 543 -25.02 8.59 -14.44
CA ASP A 543 -25.46 9.34 -15.61
C ASP A 543 -26.46 8.55 -16.48
N ALA A 544 -26.30 7.25 -16.63
CA ALA A 544 -27.17 6.42 -17.47
C ALA A 544 -27.48 5.05 -16.84
N ASP A 545 -28.52 4.43 -17.35
CA ASP A 545 -28.87 3.04 -17.01
C ASP A 545 -27.98 2.09 -17.81
N ILE A 546 -26.96 1.53 -17.15
CA ILE A 546 -25.92 0.71 -17.75
C ILE A 546 -26.03 -0.72 -17.22
N GLU A 547 -26.07 -1.66 -18.13
CA GLU A 547 -25.97 -3.08 -17.84
C GLU A 547 -24.53 -3.54 -18.00
N ILE A 548 -23.99 -4.22 -16.98
CA ILE A 548 -22.68 -4.86 -16.97
C ILE A 548 -22.92 -6.34 -16.86
N LEU A 549 -22.51 -7.10 -17.88
CA LEU A 549 -22.81 -8.53 -17.96
C LEU A 549 -22.17 -9.29 -16.79
N SER A 550 -20.90 -9.03 -16.49
CA SER A 550 -20.14 -9.76 -15.49
C SER A 550 -19.31 -8.82 -14.61
N GLY A 551 -19.27 -9.07 -13.29
CA GLY A 551 -18.37 -8.39 -12.38
C GLY A 551 -16.91 -8.80 -12.61
N ALA A 552 -16.66 -10.09 -12.80
CA ALA A 552 -15.35 -10.64 -13.14
C ALA A 552 -15.43 -11.56 -14.37
N GLU A 553 -14.40 -11.53 -15.23
CA GLU A 553 -14.14 -12.48 -16.31
C GLU A 553 -12.96 -13.37 -15.90
N VAL A 554 -13.23 -14.68 -15.76
CA VAL A 554 -12.30 -15.67 -15.19
C VAL A 554 -12.27 -16.91 -16.08
N PRO A 555 -11.08 -17.44 -16.46
CA PRO A 555 -11.01 -18.64 -17.29
C PRO A 555 -11.58 -19.87 -16.54
N ASP A 556 -12.19 -20.77 -17.30
CA ASP A 556 -12.64 -22.08 -16.84
C ASP A 556 -11.48 -23.07 -16.94
N LYS A 557 -10.62 -23.06 -15.91
CA LYS A 557 -9.41 -23.88 -15.85
C LYS A 557 -9.12 -24.38 -14.45
N GLU A 558 -8.55 -25.58 -14.36
CA GLU A 558 -7.93 -26.08 -13.14
C GLU A 558 -6.79 -25.11 -12.69
N GLY A 559 -6.69 -24.86 -11.41
CA GLY A 559 -5.69 -23.93 -10.83
C GLY A 559 -6.10 -22.46 -10.80
N VAL A 560 -7.28 -22.10 -11.35
CA VAL A 560 -7.83 -20.74 -11.25
C VAL A 560 -9.01 -20.72 -10.29
N SER A 561 -8.90 -19.94 -9.21
CA SER A 561 -9.92 -19.86 -8.17
C SER A 561 -10.14 -18.45 -7.65
N LEU A 562 -11.39 -18.16 -7.27
CA LEU A 562 -11.77 -16.98 -6.50
C LEU A 562 -12.57 -17.42 -5.27
N HIS A 563 -12.28 -16.83 -4.12
CA HIS A 563 -12.93 -17.13 -2.84
C HIS A 563 -13.57 -15.88 -2.23
N ASN A 564 -14.81 -15.99 -1.79
CA ASN A 564 -15.59 -14.95 -1.16
C ASN A 564 -15.71 -13.70 -2.05
N VAL A 565 -16.43 -13.84 -3.16
CA VAL A 565 -16.71 -12.76 -4.11
C VAL A 565 -18.05 -12.11 -3.77
N VAL A 566 -18.08 -10.80 -3.65
CA VAL A 566 -19.29 -10.00 -3.49
C VAL A 566 -19.41 -8.96 -4.56
N THR A 567 -20.57 -8.93 -5.24
CA THR A 567 -20.95 -7.79 -6.07
C THR A 567 -22.05 -7.00 -5.37
N VAL A 568 -21.98 -5.67 -5.42
CA VAL A 568 -22.89 -4.78 -4.71
C VAL A 568 -23.39 -3.69 -5.65
N LYS A 569 -24.68 -3.46 -5.67
CA LYS A 569 -25.24 -2.21 -6.19
C LYS A 569 -25.38 -1.22 -5.04
N LEU A 570 -24.56 -0.16 -5.05
CA LEU A 570 -24.59 0.87 -4.03
C LEU A 570 -25.92 1.66 -4.08
N THR A 571 -26.12 2.43 -5.11
CA THR A 571 -27.35 3.17 -5.43
C THR A 571 -27.32 3.53 -6.92
N GLY A 572 -28.13 4.51 -7.36
CA GLY A 572 -28.10 5.05 -8.72
C GLY A 572 -28.72 4.12 -9.76
N LYS A 573 -28.35 4.38 -11.00
CA LYS A 573 -28.77 3.62 -12.19
C LYS A 573 -27.82 2.46 -12.45
N GLY A 574 -28.16 1.59 -13.41
CA GLY A 574 -27.32 0.50 -13.85
C GLY A 574 -27.37 -0.74 -12.95
N GLN A 575 -26.70 -1.78 -13.41
CA GLN A 575 -26.71 -3.10 -12.76
C GLN A 575 -25.53 -3.97 -13.18
N ILE A 576 -25.17 -4.94 -12.34
CA ILE A 576 -24.33 -6.09 -12.72
C ILE A 576 -25.24 -7.31 -12.83
N THR A 577 -25.20 -7.99 -13.99
CA THR A 577 -26.10 -9.11 -14.27
C THR A 577 -25.62 -10.40 -13.63
N HIS A 578 -24.30 -10.63 -13.61
CA HIS A 578 -23.67 -11.82 -13.02
C HIS A 578 -22.41 -11.45 -12.24
N ALA A 579 -22.15 -12.16 -11.15
CA ALA A 579 -20.95 -11.91 -10.33
C ALA A 579 -19.67 -12.32 -11.08
N ILE A 580 -19.65 -13.52 -11.66
CA ILE A 580 -18.48 -14.08 -12.38
C ILE A 580 -18.96 -14.69 -13.70
N ASN A 581 -18.37 -14.28 -14.82
CA ASN A 581 -18.74 -14.75 -16.15
C ASN A 581 -20.26 -14.60 -16.39
N ASN A 582 -20.95 -15.70 -16.68
CA ASN A 582 -22.41 -15.77 -16.82
C ASN A 582 -23.09 -16.45 -15.61
N GLN A 583 -22.47 -16.38 -14.43
CA GLN A 583 -22.89 -17.09 -13.22
C GLN A 583 -23.02 -16.13 -12.03
N GLY A 584 -23.82 -16.54 -11.07
CA GLY A 584 -24.16 -15.72 -9.90
C GLY A 584 -25.37 -14.84 -10.10
N ASP A 585 -25.90 -14.32 -8.99
CA ASP A 585 -27.11 -13.51 -9.00
C ASP A 585 -26.82 -12.08 -9.48
N SER A 586 -27.84 -11.42 -10.00
CA SER A 586 -27.76 -10.01 -10.41
C SER A 586 -27.92 -9.05 -9.22
N VAL A 587 -27.34 -7.87 -9.35
CA VAL A 587 -27.55 -6.75 -8.43
C VAL A 587 -28.20 -5.59 -9.19
N THR A 588 -29.49 -5.36 -8.96
CA THR A 588 -30.34 -4.46 -9.75
C THR A 588 -30.93 -3.30 -8.95
N GLU A 589 -31.03 -3.43 -7.64
CA GLU A 589 -31.58 -2.44 -6.73
C GLU A 589 -30.54 -1.95 -5.72
N GLY A 590 -30.61 -0.71 -5.29
CA GLY A 590 -29.69 -0.13 -4.31
C GLY A 590 -29.65 -0.95 -3.01
N GLY A 591 -28.44 -1.30 -2.58
CA GLY A 591 -28.20 -2.16 -1.43
C GLY A 591 -28.25 -3.66 -1.72
N ASN A 592 -28.60 -4.08 -2.95
CA ASN A 592 -28.53 -5.50 -3.32
C ASN A 592 -27.08 -5.99 -3.34
N THR A 593 -26.90 -7.19 -2.84
CA THR A 593 -25.63 -7.92 -2.86
C THR A 593 -25.82 -9.29 -3.51
N ALA A 594 -24.83 -9.75 -4.28
CA ALA A 594 -24.73 -11.12 -4.72
C ALA A 594 -23.42 -11.72 -4.24
N HIS A 595 -23.46 -12.94 -3.77
CA HIS A 595 -22.36 -13.59 -3.06
C HIS A 595 -22.00 -14.91 -3.73
N ILE A 596 -20.72 -15.12 -3.96
CA ILE A 596 -20.14 -16.38 -4.45
C ILE A 596 -19.09 -16.79 -3.42
N LYS A 597 -19.27 -17.93 -2.80
CA LYS A 597 -18.35 -18.47 -1.81
C LYS A 597 -17.05 -18.92 -2.47
N SER A 598 -17.15 -19.63 -3.59
CA SER A 598 -15.98 -19.96 -4.42
C SER A 598 -16.35 -20.06 -5.90
N TYR A 599 -15.34 -19.82 -6.75
CA TYR A 599 -15.32 -20.16 -8.17
C TYR A 599 -14.09 -21.03 -8.39
N GLU A 600 -14.30 -22.25 -8.88
CA GLU A 600 -13.23 -23.20 -9.14
C GLU A 600 -13.64 -24.08 -10.35
N ASN A 601 -12.71 -24.32 -11.27
CA ASN A 601 -12.95 -25.17 -12.45
C ASN A 601 -14.21 -24.77 -13.25
N GLY A 602 -14.44 -23.47 -13.42
CA GLY A 602 -15.59 -22.95 -14.16
C GLY A 602 -16.93 -22.98 -13.41
N GLU A 603 -17.00 -23.47 -12.19
CA GLU A 603 -18.22 -23.62 -11.39
C GLU A 603 -18.21 -22.71 -10.15
N ILE A 604 -19.39 -22.23 -9.76
CA ILE A 604 -19.57 -21.44 -8.53
C ILE A 604 -20.19 -22.27 -7.40
N GLU A 605 -19.75 -22.03 -6.17
CA GLU A 605 -20.47 -22.34 -4.92
C GLU A 605 -21.02 -21.05 -4.32
N LYS A 606 -22.32 -21.01 -3.97
CA LYS A 606 -22.99 -19.85 -3.33
C LYS A 606 -22.92 -19.89 -1.82
#